data_b5db39de7c7c679b6e0a8ce703db63ea
#
_entry.id   b5db39de7c7c679b6e0a8ce703db63ea
#
_cell.length_a   1.000
_cell.length_b   1.000
_cell.length_c   1.000
_cell.angle_alpha   90.00
_cell.angle_beta   90.00
_cell.angle_gamma   90.00
#
_symmetry.space_group_name_H-M   'P 1'
#
loop_
_entity.id
_entity.type
_entity.pdbx_description
1 polymer ?
#
loop_
_entity_poly.entity_id
_entity_poly.type
_entity_poly.pdbx_seq_one_letter_code
_entity_poly.pdbx_strand_id
1 'polypeptide(L)'
;MQAARIDRYIKKQEGLDSLTREDIERIQLEKLNRLLGAQRLRNGFYKDLPGGLGSLGELKELPFTTGRDVAENAAGMLMTSQADIRKIITEHTSGTTGRAKRVFYSEGDCEDTIGLFMAGLGEMTGAGGRVMICMPFFGPGSLGELIAEAIRRIGGSPIRAGAGLSYGAMKEIMERHRPDSCVAMPVQRLSTLRVCGRGTLRSALVSGDSCPAPIAEMIEGILGSKLFHHYGTREMGLGGAVTCPAHEGMHIRENHVIAEIIDDGGRPAALGSPGELVITTIGMEAMPLIRYRTGDRARFMEGRCPCSSSLMRLDTDISRLAGGDAASSAVLKDDRIADYGPEKDGDGIRVLTIGRYDCAKFIKGIFGRQIEVTARPVTMEDAPMYAGKRAPLA
;
A
#
# COMPACT_ATOMS: atom_id res chain seq x y z
N MET A 1 -22.41 -11.21 10.07
CA MET A 1 -20.99 -11.25 9.59
C MET A 1 -20.10 -10.95 10.79
N GLN A 2 -18.90 -11.51 10.89
CA GLN A 2 -18.01 -11.24 12.02
C GLN A 2 -17.41 -9.83 11.89
N ALA A 3 -17.29 -9.10 13.03
CA ALA A 3 -16.66 -7.78 13.05
C ALA A 3 -15.23 -7.83 12.50
N ALA A 4 -14.83 -6.82 11.73
CA ALA A 4 -13.50 -6.73 11.15
C ALA A 4 -12.39 -6.86 12.20
N ARG A 5 -11.30 -7.52 11.87
CA ARG A 5 -10.16 -7.68 12.81
C ARG A 5 -9.50 -6.36 13.14
N ILE A 6 -9.53 -5.40 12.22
CA ILE A 6 -9.02 -4.05 12.47
C ILE A 6 -9.76 -3.35 13.60
N ASP A 7 -11.09 -3.51 13.74
CA ASP A 7 -11.85 -2.97 14.87
C ASP A 7 -11.39 -3.55 16.20
N ARG A 8 -11.17 -4.88 16.24
CA ARG A 8 -10.66 -5.56 17.46
C ARG A 8 -9.25 -5.10 17.81
N TYR A 9 -8.42 -4.88 16.79
CA TYR A 9 -7.07 -4.37 16.96
C TYR A 9 -7.09 -2.96 17.56
N ILE A 10 -7.89 -2.04 17.00
CA ILE A 10 -8.02 -0.66 17.49
C ILE A 10 -8.60 -0.66 18.92
N LYS A 11 -9.68 -1.39 19.16
CA LYS A 11 -10.27 -1.51 20.51
C LYS A 11 -9.23 -1.95 21.56
N LYS A 12 -8.42 -2.96 21.22
CA LYS A 12 -7.36 -3.43 22.10
C LYS A 12 -6.29 -2.37 22.38
N GLN A 13 -5.88 -1.63 21.32
CA GLN A 13 -4.88 -0.56 21.48
C GLN A 13 -5.38 0.60 22.32
N GLU A 14 -6.64 0.99 22.15
CA GLU A 14 -7.24 2.14 22.84
C GLU A 14 -7.95 1.78 24.15
N GLY A 15 -7.94 0.49 24.55
CA GLY A 15 -8.58 0.03 25.78
C GLY A 15 -10.11 0.15 25.78
N LEU A 16 -10.76 -0.08 24.64
CA LEU A 16 -12.20 0.10 24.44
C LEU A 16 -12.95 -1.23 24.30
N ASP A 17 -14.14 -1.31 24.89
CA ASP A 17 -15.05 -2.44 24.70
C ASP A 17 -15.87 -2.32 23.40
N SER A 18 -16.22 -1.10 23.01
CA SER A 18 -16.90 -0.76 21.76
C SER A 18 -16.05 0.21 20.92
N LEU A 19 -16.42 0.40 19.67
CA LEU A 19 -15.78 1.38 18.79
C LEU A 19 -16.86 2.07 17.97
N THR A 20 -17.32 3.22 18.44
CA THR A 20 -18.32 4.06 17.77
C THR A 20 -17.63 5.14 16.94
N ARG A 21 -18.38 5.86 16.12
CA ARG A 21 -17.85 7.02 15.38
C ARG A 21 -17.36 8.12 16.32
N GLU A 22 -18.11 8.36 17.39
CA GLU A 22 -17.78 9.34 18.44
C GLU A 22 -16.47 8.96 19.16
N ASP A 23 -16.25 7.66 19.46
CA ASP A 23 -15.00 7.21 20.06
C ASP A 23 -13.81 7.47 19.12
N ILE A 24 -13.98 7.20 17.83
CA ILE A 24 -12.92 7.39 16.82
C ILE A 24 -12.56 8.88 16.72
N GLU A 25 -13.56 9.76 16.61
CA GLU A 25 -13.35 11.21 16.49
C GLU A 25 -12.69 11.79 17.77
N ARG A 26 -13.10 11.32 18.94
CA ARG A 26 -12.47 11.70 20.20
C ARG A 26 -11.01 11.26 20.26
N ILE A 27 -10.70 10.00 19.90
CA ILE A 27 -9.33 9.49 19.86
C ILE A 27 -8.48 10.29 18.88
N GLN A 28 -9.01 10.58 17.71
CA GLN A 28 -8.31 11.37 16.69
C GLN A 28 -7.99 12.77 17.19
N LEU A 29 -8.96 13.47 17.77
CA LEU A 29 -8.76 14.82 18.30
C LEU A 29 -7.78 14.84 19.47
N GLU A 30 -7.88 13.91 20.40
CA GLU A 30 -6.96 13.79 21.53
C GLU A 30 -5.51 13.56 21.09
N LYS A 31 -5.30 12.60 20.16
CA LYS A 31 -3.96 12.29 19.63
C LYS A 31 -3.40 13.43 18.78
N LEU A 32 -4.23 14.06 17.95
CA LEU A 32 -3.84 15.23 17.17
C LEU A 32 -3.41 16.39 18.07
N ASN A 33 -4.18 16.70 19.10
CA ASN A 33 -3.85 17.78 20.03
C ASN A 33 -2.58 17.48 20.83
N ARG A 34 -2.36 16.22 21.23
CA ARG A 34 -1.09 15.80 21.86
C ARG A 34 0.08 15.99 20.90
N LEU A 35 -0.09 15.62 19.63
CA LEU A 35 0.93 15.80 18.61
C LEU A 35 1.24 17.29 18.37
N LEU A 36 0.23 18.12 18.15
CA LEU A 36 0.39 19.57 17.94
C LEU A 36 1.07 20.25 19.13
N GLY A 37 0.66 19.93 20.37
CA GLY A 37 1.29 20.44 21.58
C GLY A 37 2.77 20.05 21.70
N ALA A 38 3.11 18.80 21.38
CA ALA A 38 4.49 18.32 21.40
C ALA A 38 5.35 18.96 20.29
N GLN A 39 4.82 19.15 19.08
CA GLN A 39 5.50 19.80 17.96
C GLN A 39 5.86 21.25 18.28
N ARG A 40 4.95 22.00 18.87
CA ARG A 40 5.17 23.39 19.28
C ARG A 40 6.35 23.55 20.25
N LEU A 41 6.54 22.58 21.17
CA LEU A 41 7.63 22.61 22.14
C LEU A 41 9.01 22.31 21.55
N ARG A 42 9.06 21.62 20.40
CA ARG A 42 10.32 21.13 19.80
C ARG A 42 11.04 22.11 18.88
N ASN A 43 10.44 23.23 18.52
CA ASN A 43 10.99 24.19 17.56
C ASN A 43 11.45 23.54 16.22
N GLY A 44 10.74 22.47 15.81
CA GLY A 44 10.96 21.73 14.57
C GLY A 44 10.23 22.33 13.37
N PHE A 45 10.00 21.49 12.36
CA PHE A 45 9.31 21.91 11.12
C PHE A 45 7.90 22.47 11.37
N TYR A 46 7.16 21.90 12.33
CA TYR A 46 5.77 22.28 12.64
C TYR A 46 5.61 23.27 13.80
N LYS A 47 6.67 23.97 14.19
CA LYS A 47 6.70 24.88 15.37
C LYS A 47 5.65 26.00 15.36
N ASP A 48 5.29 26.46 14.15
CA ASP A 48 4.39 27.58 13.95
C ASP A 48 2.90 27.15 13.89
N LEU A 49 2.62 25.85 13.99
CA LEU A 49 1.26 25.34 14.08
C LEU A 49 0.64 25.65 15.44
N PRO A 50 -0.71 25.75 15.53
CA PRO A 50 -1.40 25.88 16.80
C PRO A 50 -1.06 24.70 17.74
N GLY A 51 -1.05 24.93 19.06
CA GLY A 51 -0.76 23.87 20.03
C GLY A 51 -1.92 22.88 20.24
N GLY A 52 -3.05 23.06 19.57
CA GLY A 52 -4.22 22.21 19.60
C GLY A 52 -5.36 22.83 18.79
N LEU A 53 -6.36 22.02 18.47
CA LEU A 53 -7.58 22.38 17.75
C LEU A 53 -8.80 22.10 18.63
N GLY A 54 -9.87 22.87 18.45
CA GLY A 54 -11.15 22.67 19.13
C GLY A 54 -11.97 21.52 18.55
N SER A 55 -11.75 21.21 17.27
CA SER A 55 -12.44 20.16 16.55
C SER A 55 -11.60 19.61 15.39
N LEU A 56 -11.90 18.40 14.92
CA LEU A 56 -11.27 17.83 13.72
C LEU A 56 -11.57 18.65 12.45
N GLY A 57 -12.71 19.38 12.42
CA GLY A 57 -13.06 20.24 11.30
C GLY A 57 -12.10 21.40 11.07
N GLU A 58 -11.32 21.81 12.09
CA GLU A 58 -10.31 22.85 11.98
C GLU A 58 -8.99 22.36 11.35
N LEU A 59 -8.80 21.04 11.24
CA LEU A 59 -7.61 20.46 10.61
C LEU A 59 -7.39 20.99 9.20
N LYS A 60 -8.45 21.19 8.44
CA LYS A 60 -8.42 21.74 7.06
C LYS A 60 -7.77 23.13 6.95
N GLU A 61 -7.69 23.89 8.04
CA GLU A 61 -7.08 25.23 8.06
C GLU A 61 -5.54 25.16 8.21
N LEU A 62 -5.00 24.00 8.62
CA LEU A 62 -3.56 23.84 8.72
C LEU A 62 -2.91 23.70 7.33
N PRO A 63 -1.67 24.16 7.15
CA PRO A 63 -0.95 24.03 5.89
C PRO A 63 -0.70 22.56 5.53
N PHE A 64 -0.58 22.29 4.24
CA PHE A 64 -0.16 20.97 3.75
C PHE A 64 1.34 20.75 3.94
N THR A 65 1.69 19.49 4.19
CA THR A 65 3.07 19.01 4.08
C THR A 65 3.21 18.28 2.74
N THR A 66 4.27 18.56 2.01
CA THR A 66 4.54 17.94 0.69
C THR A 66 5.70 16.95 0.74
N GLY A 67 5.83 16.12 -0.29
CA GLY A 67 6.99 15.25 -0.43
C GLY A 67 8.33 16.01 -0.49
N ARG A 68 8.30 17.25 -1.00
CA ARG A 68 9.46 18.14 -1.01
C ARG A 68 9.83 18.59 0.41
N ASP A 69 8.85 18.95 1.22
CA ASP A 69 9.09 19.36 2.62
C ASP A 69 9.74 18.22 3.39
N VAL A 70 9.27 16.98 3.19
CA VAL A 70 9.86 15.79 3.80
C VAL A 70 11.30 15.57 3.32
N ALA A 71 11.57 15.73 2.02
CA ALA A 71 12.92 15.56 1.47
C ALA A 71 13.92 16.58 2.01
N GLU A 72 13.47 17.83 2.23
CA GLU A 72 14.30 18.95 2.68
C GLU A 72 14.42 19.02 4.21
N ASN A 73 13.40 18.62 4.96
CA ASN A 73 13.28 18.89 6.40
C ASN A 73 13.09 17.64 7.28
N ALA A 74 13.35 16.43 6.78
CA ALA A 74 13.07 15.19 7.50
C ALA A 74 13.62 15.17 8.93
N ALA A 75 14.82 15.70 9.18
CA ALA A 75 15.41 15.78 10.50
C ALA A 75 14.64 16.74 11.45
N GLY A 76 14.08 17.82 10.93
CA GLY A 76 13.27 18.77 11.67
C GLY A 76 11.85 18.26 12.00
N MET A 77 11.44 17.15 11.39
CA MET A 77 10.15 16.48 11.63
C MET A 77 10.23 15.36 12.67
N LEU A 78 11.46 15.01 13.13
CA LEU A 78 11.65 13.94 14.12
C LEU A 78 11.06 14.32 15.49
N MET A 79 10.34 13.38 16.10
CA MET A 79 9.74 13.49 17.44
C MET A 79 10.47 12.65 18.49
N THR A 80 11.32 11.73 18.06
CA THR A 80 12.14 10.88 18.95
C THR A 80 13.61 11.28 18.87
N SER A 81 14.42 10.77 19.79
CA SER A 81 15.88 10.82 19.71
C SER A 81 16.36 10.02 18.49
N GLN A 82 17.48 10.44 17.89
CA GLN A 82 18.11 9.64 16.83
C GLN A 82 18.53 8.25 17.32
N ALA A 83 18.81 8.09 18.61
CA ALA A 83 19.14 6.79 19.22
C ALA A 83 17.96 5.81 19.21
N ASP A 84 16.72 6.33 19.18
CA ASP A 84 15.49 5.54 19.20
C ASP A 84 15.02 5.18 17.76
N ILE A 85 15.74 5.63 16.73
CA ILE A 85 15.41 5.30 15.35
C ILE A 85 15.84 3.86 15.06
N ARG A 86 14.86 3.03 14.81
CA ARG A 86 15.03 1.61 14.48
C ARG A 86 15.24 1.39 12.98
N LYS A 87 14.59 2.22 12.14
CA LYS A 87 14.58 2.04 10.71
C LYS A 87 14.48 3.38 9.97
N ILE A 88 15.20 3.48 8.87
CA ILE A 88 15.11 4.61 7.93
C ILE A 88 14.78 4.05 6.54
N ILE A 89 13.71 4.53 5.94
CA ILE A 89 13.41 4.26 4.54
C ILE A 89 13.82 5.46 3.73
N THR A 90 14.74 5.25 2.79
CA THR A 90 15.21 6.27 1.86
C THR A 90 14.61 6.01 0.48
N GLU A 91 13.99 7.02 -0.11
CA GLU A 91 13.42 6.98 -1.46
C GLU A 91 14.03 8.08 -2.30
N HIS A 92 14.63 7.69 -3.42
CA HIS A 92 15.06 8.63 -4.44
C HIS A 92 13.84 8.99 -5.29
N THR A 93 13.41 10.26 -5.22
CA THR A 93 12.36 10.75 -6.11
C THR A 93 12.95 10.87 -7.53
N SER A 94 12.19 10.44 -8.54
CA SER A 94 12.55 10.56 -9.96
C SER A 94 12.55 12.02 -10.48
N GLY A 95 12.40 13.00 -9.59
CA GLY A 95 12.39 14.43 -9.93
C GLY A 95 13.75 15.09 -9.81
N THR A 96 13.95 16.18 -10.54
CA THR A 96 15.18 16.96 -10.75
C THR A 96 15.85 17.57 -9.52
N THR A 97 15.33 17.39 -8.31
CA THR A 97 15.87 18.00 -7.07
C THR A 97 16.91 17.15 -6.34
N GLY A 98 17.20 15.93 -6.76
CA GLY A 98 18.33 15.13 -6.28
C GLY A 98 18.32 14.69 -4.80
N ARG A 99 17.39 15.18 -3.97
CA ARG A 99 17.32 14.84 -2.55
C ARG A 99 16.37 13.67 -2.31
N ALA A 100 16.89 12.63 -1.68
CA ALA A 100 16.11 11.47 -1.30
C ALA A 100 15.17 11.79 -0.12
N LYS A 101 13.90 11.45 -0.24
CA LYS A 101 12.94 11.49 0.85
C LYS A 101 13.30 10.40 1.87
N ARG A 102 13.42 10.75 3.15
CA ARG A 102 13.69 9.83 4.25
C ARG A 102 12.52 9.82 5.23
N VAL A 103 12.06 8.64 5.58
CA VAL A 103 11.05 8.42 6.62
C VAL A 103 11.66 7.57 7.71
N PHE A 104 11.49 7.99 8.94
CA PHE A 104 12.10 7.38 10.12
C PHE A 104 11.04 6.66 10.95
N TYR A 105 11.45 5.52 11.52
CA TYR A 105 10.60 4.66 12.34
C TYR A 105 11.28 4.35 13.65
N SER A 106 10.52 4.40 14.75
CA SER A 106 10.89 3.83 16.03
C SER A 106 10.65 2.32 16.08
N GLU A 107 11.01 1.66 17.18
CA GLU A 107 10.59 0.29 17.44
C GLU A 107 9.07 0.21 17.56
N GLY A 108 8.43 1.19 18.23
CA GLY A 108 6.98 1.29 18.36
C GLY A 108 6.29 1.39 17.01
N ASP A 109 6.79 2.21 16.07
CA ASP A 109 6.25 2.31 14.71
C ASP A 109 6.32 0.97 13.96
N CYS A 110 7.39 0.20 14.14
CA CYS A 110 7.53 -1.14 13.55
C CYS A 110 6.54 -2.14 14.16
N GLU A 111 6.39 -2.14 15.48
CA GLU A 111 5.43 -3.00 16.20
C GLU A 111 3.98 -2.67 15.81
N ASP A 112 3.67 -1.40 15.68
CA ASP A 112 2.37 -0.92 15.20
C ASP A 112 2.08 -1.36 13.76
N THR A 113 3.09 -1.37 12.90
CA THR A 113 2.99 -1.90 11.53
C THR A 113 2.68 -3.40 11.56
N ILE A 114 3.39 -4.18 12.38
CA ILE A 114 3.15 -5.62 12.56
C ILE A 114 1.72 -5.85 13.05
N GLY A 115 1.25 -5.07 14.01
CA GLY A 115 -0.10 -5.18 14.56
C GLY A 115 -1.19 -4.99 13.50
N LEU A 116 -1.05 -3.99 12.62
CA LEU A 116 -1.98 -3.79 11.50
C LEU A 116 -1.91 -4.94 10.49
N PHE A 117 -0.69 -5.41 10.16
CA PHE A 117 -0.55 -6.58 9.29
C PHE A 117 -1.20 -7.82 9.89
N MET A 118 -1.11 -8.03 11.21
CA MET A 118 -1.84 -9.12 11.88
C MET A 118 -3.35 -8.99 11.70
N ALA A 119 -3.89 -7.77 11.77
CA ALA A 119 -5.32 -7.53 11.54
C ALA A 119 -5.71 -7.84 10.09
N GLY A 120 -5.05 -7.25 9.11
CA GLY A 120 -5.36 -7.43 7.68
C GLY A 120 -5.10 -8.86 7.19
N LEU A 121 -3.93 -9.44 7.48
CA LEU A 121 -3.61 -10.82 7.10
C LEU A 121 -4.50 -11.83 7.81
N GLY A 122 -4.90 -11.54 9.03
CA GLY A 122 -5.79 -12.39 9.80
C GLY A 122 -7.20 -12.53 9.19
N GLU A 123 -7.62 -11.63 8.31
CA GLU A 123 -8.86 -11.79 7.54
C GLU A 123 -8.69 -12.83 6.43
N MET A 124 -7.49 -12.95 5.87
CA MET A 124 -7.17 -13.87 4.78
C MET A 124 -6.71 -15.24 5.26
N THR A 125 -6.01 -15.33 6.38
CA THR A 125 -5.36 -16.54 6.89
C THR A 125 -5.43 -16.61 8.42
N GLY A 126 -4.97 -17.72 9.00
CA GLY A 126 -4.98 -17.92 10.44
C GLY A 126 -3.94 -18.95 10.88
N ALA A 127 -4.16 -19.55 12.05
CA ALA A 127 -3.28 -20.59 12.58
C ALA A 127 -3.15 -21.77 11.59
N GLY A 128 -1.92 -22.20 11.35
CA GLY A 128 -1.58 -23.25 10.40
C GLY A 128 -1.56 -22.84 8.92
N GLY A 129 -1.99 -21.61 8.58
CA GLY A 129 -1.96 -21.10 7.21
C GLY A 129 -0.52 -20.93 6.70
N ARG A 130 -0.27 -21.28 5.45
CA ARG A 130 1.04 -21.17 4.77
C ARG A 130 0.99 -20.01 3.79
N VAL A 131 1.66 -18.92 4.12
CA VAL A 131 1.57 -17.65 3.39
C VAL A 131 2.86 -17.38 2.62
N MET A 132 2.78 -17.34 1.29
CA MET A 132 3.90 -16.97 0.45
C MET A 132 4.03 -15.44 0.38
N ILE A 133 5.21 -14.91 0.72
CA ILE A 133 5.47 -13.47 0.77
C ILE A 133 6.34 -13.09 -0.43
N CYS A 134 5.75 -12.41 -1.40
CA CYS A 134 6.41 -11.90 -2.60
C CYS A 134 6.77 -10.42 -2.46
N MET A 135 7.17 -10.01 -1.25
CA MET A 135 7.57 -8.63 -0.92
C MET A 135 9.07 -8.59 -0.62
N PRO A 136 9.71 -7.40 -0.72
CA PRO A 136 11.15 -7.27 -0.50
C PRO A 136 11.61 -7.69 0.90
N PHE A 137 12.74 -8.43 0.96
CA PHE A 137 13.45 -8.81 2.16
C PHE A 137 14.88 -8.23 2.10
N PHE A 138 15.04 -7.00 2.59
CA PHE A 138 16.33 -6.27 2.58
C PHE A 138 16.98 -6.18 3.98
N GLY A 139 16.73 -7.15 4.85
CA GLY A 139 17.22 -7.17 6.22
C GLY A 139 16.16 -6.82 7.26
N PRO A 140 16.56 -6.71 8.55
CA PRO A 140 15.66 -6.45 9.66
C PRO A 140 14.76 -5.23 9.43
N GLY A 141 13.46 -5.36 9.72
CA GLY A 141 12.49 -4.29 9.53
C GLY A 141 12.08 -4.03 8.07
N SER A 142 12.55 -4.81 7.09
CA SER A 142 12.02 -4.73 5.72
C SER A 142 10.55 -5.16 5.67
N LEU A 143 9.83 -4.73 4.63
CA LEU A 143 8.39 -5.03 4.49
C LEU A 143 8.11 -6.53 4.58
N GLY A 144 8.91 -7.36 3.89
CA GLY A 144 8.76 -8.82 3.95
C GLY A 144 8.99 -9.39 5.35
N GLU A 145 9.93 -8.85 6.12
CA GLU A 145 10.18 -9.29 7.51
C GLU A 145 9.02 -8.91 8.45
N LEU A 146 8.49 -7.69 8.34
CA LEU A 146 7.36 -7.26 9.15
C LEU A 146 6.11 -8.10 8.86
N ILE A 147 5.85 -8.40 7.58
CA ILE A 147 4.78 -9.31 7.16
C ILE A 147 5.02 -10.73 7.70
N ALA A 148 6.26 -11.25 7.59
CA ALA A 148 6.59 -12.59 8.08
C ALA A 148 6.38 -12.69 9.59
N GLU A 149 6.75 -11.67 10.34
CA GLU A 149 6.52 -11.61 11.80
C GLU A 149 5.02 -11.57 12.12
N ALA A 150 4.24 -10.75 11.43
CA ALA A 150 2.79 -10.72 11.59
C ALA A 150 2.16 -12.11 11.35
N ILE A 151 2.60 -12.83 10.31
CA ILE A 151 2.11 -14.19 10.00
C ILE A 151 2.46 -15.16 11.14
N ARG A 152 3.68 -15.12 11.69
CA ARG A 152 4.06 -15.97 12.83
C ARG A 152 3.18 -15.69 14.06
N ARG A 153 2.94 -14.41 14.37
CA ARG A 153 2.13 -13.99 15.53
C ARG A 153 0.66 -14.39 15.43
N ILE A 154 0.12 -14.55 14.21
CA ILE A 154 -1.23 -15.12 14.04
C ILE A 154 -1.24 -16.65 13.93
N GLY A 155 -0.09 -17.31 14.16
CA GLY A 155 0.05 -18.78 14.15
C GLY A 155 0.21 -19.38 12.75
N GLY A 156 0.49 -18.57 11.73
CA GLY A 156 0.77 -19.03 10.37
C GLY A 156 2.25 -19.30 10.12
N SER A 157 2.56 -19.87 8.96
CA SER A 157 3.90 -20.18 8.47
C SER A 157 4.27 -19.28 7.30
N PRO A 158 5.18 -18.32 7.47
CA PRO A 158 5.63 -17.46 6.39
C PRO A 158 6.59 -18.22 5.46
N ILE A 159 6.35 -18.14 4.14
CA ILE A 159 7.22 -18.66 3.09
C ILE A 159 7.84 -17.47 2.36
N ARG A 160 9.15 -17.30 2.49
CA ARG A 160 9.88 -16.19 1.89
C ARG A 160 10.13 -16.46 0.41
N ALA A 161 9.40 -15.79 -0.46
CA ALA A 161 9.67 -15.80 -1.89
C ALA A 161 10.43 -14.53 -2.32
N GLY A 162 10.19 -13.41 -1.64
CA GLY A 162 10.79 -12.14 -2.02
C GLY A 162 10.20 -11.53 -3.31
N ALA A 163 10.76 -10.42 -3.72
CA ALA A 163 10.42 -9.77 -4.99
C ALA A 163 11.55 -10.03 -6.00
N GLY A 164 11.21 -10.40 -7.24
CA GLY A 164 12.19 -10.55 -8.31
C GLY A 164 12.76 -11.96 -8.50
N LEU A 165 12.16 -13.00 -7.91
CA LEU A 165 12.47 -14.39 -8.26
C LEU A 165 12.01 -14.70 -9.70
N SER A 166 12.75 -15.60 -10.38
CA SER A 166 12.30 -16.16 -11.66
C SER A 166 11.00 -16.95 -11.50
N TYR A 167 10.25 -17.11 -12.57
CA TYR A 167 9.04 -17.94 -12.57
C TYR A 167 9.34 -19.39 -12.18
N GLY A 168 10.51 -19.93 -12.61
CA GLY A 168 10.96 -21.25 -12.24
C GLY A 168 11.14 -21.41 -10.73
N ALA A 169 11.90 -20.49 -10.11
CA ALA A 169 12.11 -20.48 -8.67
C ALA A 169 10.79 -20.27 -7.90
N MET A 170 9.91 -19.42 -8.42
CA MET A 170 8.59 -19.18 -7.82
C MET A 170 7.74 -20.47 -7.86
N LYS A 171 7.73 -21.16 -9.01
CA LYS A 171 7.00 -22.41 -9.18
C LYS A 171 7.53 -23.51 -8.25
N GLU A 172 8.85 -23.64 -8.14
CA GLU A 172 9.49 -24.58 -7.21
C GLU A 172 9.07 -24.33 -5.75
N ILE A 173 9.07 -23.06 -5.31
CA ILE A 173 8.59 -22.67 -3.98
C ILE A 173 7.13 -23.06 -3.80
N MET A 174 6.27 -22.81 -4.79
CA MET A 174 4.84 -23.14 -4.74
C MET A 174 4.62 -24.67 -4.66
N GLU A 175 5.34 -25.46 -5.41
CA GLU A 175 5.25 -26.92 -5.40
C GLU A 175 5.77 -27.51 -4.09
N ARG A 176 6.93 -27.04 -3.63
CA ARG A 176 7.62 -27.54 -2.42
C ARG A 176 6.88 -27.18 -1.14
N HIS A 177 6.46 -25.93 -1.01
CA HIS A 177 5.86 -25.41 0.23
C HIS A 177 4.34 -25.42 0.23
N ARG A 178 3.71 -25.56 -0.95
CA ARG A 178 2.26 -25.63 -1.14
C ARG A 178 1.51 -24.53 -0.37
N PRO A 179 1.83 -23.23 -0.60
CA PRO A 179 1.15 -22.13 0.08
C PRO A 179 -0.34 -22.16 -0.20
N ASP A 180 -1.15 -21.81 0.80
CA ASP A 180 -2.61 -21.63 0.64
C ASP A 180 -2.99 -20.20 0.34
N SER A 181 -2.13 -19.25 0.70
CA SER A 181 -2.34 -17.82 0.47
C SER A 181 -1.04 -17.10 0.14
N CYS A 182 -1.14 -15.88 -0.38
CA CYS A 182 0.05 -15.07 -0.66
C CYS A 182 -0.16 -13.57 -0.45
N VAL A 183 0.95 -12.85 -0.24
CA VAL A 183 1.03 -11.39 -0.26
C VAL A 183 1.94 -10.97 -1.40
N ALA A 184 1.45 -10.14 -2.32
CA ALA A 184 2.20 -9.74 -3.50
C ALA A 184 1.73 -8.37 -4.04
N MET A 185 2.55 -7.77 -4.90
CA MET A 185 2.09 -6.65 -5.72
C MET A 185 1.13 -7.14 -6.81
N PRO A 186 0.08 -6.34 -7.17
CA PRO A 186 -1.00 -6.80 -8.05
C PRO A 186 -0.51 -7.35 -9.39
N VAL A 187 0.26 -6.57 -10.14
CA VAL A 187 0.71 -7.00 -11.48
C VAL A 187 1.69 -8.16 -11.41
N GLN A 188 2.61 -8.18 -10.43
CA GLN A 188 3.48 -9.32 -10.17
C GLN A 188 2.65 -10.58 -9.88
N ARG A 189 1.58 -10.44 -9.12
CA ARG A 189 0.69 -11.56 -8.79
C ARG A 189 0.00 -12.10 -10.03
N LEU A 190 -0.61 -11.23 -10.84
CA LEU A 190 -1.26 -11.61 -12.09
C LEU A 190 -0.29 -12.34 -13.02
N SER A 191 0.89 -11.79 -13.22
CA SER A 191 1.94 -12.36 -14.05
C SER A 191 2.34 -13.77 -13.55
N THR A 192 2.59 -13.93 -12.24
CA THR A 192 2.92 -15.23 -11.65
C THR A 192 1.79 -16.25 -11.83
N LEU A 193 0.53 -15.84 -11.65
CA LEU A 193 -0.62 -16.72 -11.84
C LEU A 193 -0.77 -17.18 -13.29
N ARG A 194 -0.50 -16.30 -14.26
CA ARG A 194 -0.55 -16.64 -15.69
C ARG A 194 0.52 -17.65 -16.09
N VAL A 195 1.73 -17.51 -15.56
CA VAL A 195 2.89 -18.32 -15.93
C VAL A 195 2.98 -19.62 -15.13
N CYS A 196 2.79 -19.55 -13.81
CA CYS A 196 2.97 -20.68 -12.90
C CYS A 196 1.67 -21.38 -12.52
N GLY A 197 0.51 -20.76 -12.86
CA GLY A 197 -0.79 -21.21 -12.36
C GLY A 197 -1.00 -20.85 -10.89
N ARG A 198 -2.18 -21.17 -10.35
CA ARG A 198 -2.51 -20.89 -8.95
C ARG A 198 -1.92 -21.90 -7.96
N GLY A 199 -1.58 -23.11 -8.40
CA GLY A 199 -1.16 -24.19 -7.51
C GLY A 199 -2.21 -24.48 -6.41
N THR A 200 -1.76 -24.44 -5.15
CA THR A 200 -2.60 -24.63 -3.95
C THR A 200 -3.18 -23.34 -3.39
N LEU A 201 -2.88 -22.18 -4.00
CA LEU A 201 -3.35 -20.88 -3.54
C LEU A 201 -4.88 -20.76 -3.65
N ARG A 202 -5.49 -20.23 -2.59
CA ARG A 202 -6.94 -20.01 -2.48
C ARG A 202 -7.29 -18.54 -2.25
N SER A 203 -6.32 -17.75 -1.74
CA SER A 203 -6.52 -16.34 -1.44
C SER A 203 -5.24 -15.54 -1.67
N ALA A 204 -5.38 -14.24 -1.86
CA ALA A 204 -4.25 -13.32 -1.95
C ALA A 204 -4.59 -11.99 -1.31
N LEU A 205 -3.58 -11.37 -0.68
CA LEU A 205 -3.58 -9.98 -0.31
C LEU A 205 -2.65 -9.23 -1.26
N VAL A 206 -3.18 -8.17 -1.88
CA VAL A 206 -2.41 -7.30 -2.78
C VAL A 206 -2.06 -5.99 -2.09
N SER A 207 -0.82 -5.55 -2.28
CA SER A 207 -0.27 -4.35 -1.65
C SER A 207 0.97 -3.83 -2.39
N GLY A 208 1.38 -2.62 -2.07
CA GLY A 208 2.65 -2.03 -2.53
C GLY A 208 2.60 -1.43 -3.92
N ASP A 209 1.48 -1.52 -4.60
CA ASP A 209 1.20 -0.88 -5.89
C ASP A 209 -0.31 -0.73 -6.07
N SER A 210 -0.72 0.09 -7.02
CA SER A 210 -2.11 0.22 -7.46
C SER A 210 -2.67 -1.10 -7.96
N CYS A 211 -3.93 -1.38 -7.61
CA CYS A 211 -4.68 -2.54 -8.09
C CYS A 211 -5.99 -2.11 -8.75
N PRO A 212 -5.95 -1.61 -10.00
CA PRO A 212 -7.16 -1.25 -10.72
C PRO A 212 -8.14 -2.43 -10.83
N ALA A 213 -9.44 -2.14 -10.84
CA ALA A 213 -10.49 -3.16 -10.88
C ALA A 213 -10.27 -4.25 -11.95
N PRO A 214 -9.86 -3.94 -13.20
CA PRO A 214 -9.60 -4.99 -14.19
C PRO A 214 -8.47 -5.96 -13.80
N ILE A 215 -7.43 -5.47 -13.10
CA ILE A 215 -6.33 -6.33 -12.60
C ILE A 215 -6.84 -7.22 -11.47
N ALA A 216 -7.61 -6.64 -10.54
CA ALA A 216 -8.22 -7.39 -9.44
C ALA A 216 -9.13 -8.51 -9.98
N GLU A 217 -10.03 -8.20 -10.92
CA GLU A 217 -10.95 -9.15 -11.54
C GLU A 217 -10.22 -10.31 -12.23
N MET A 218 -9.13 -10.03 -12.96
CA MET A 218 -8.33 -11.09 -13.59
C MET A 218 -7.66 -12.02 -12.56
N ILE A 219 -7.12 -11.45 -11.48
CA ILE A 219 -6.53 -12.26 -10.39
C ILE A 219 -7.60 -13.09 -9.69
N GLU A 220 -8.74 -12.50 -9.35
CA GLU A 220 -9.88 -13.14 -8.72
C GLU A 220 -10.43 -14.29 -9.58
N GLY A 221 -10.55 -14.08 -10.90
CA GLY A 221 -10.97 -15.11 -11.84
C GLY A 221 -10.06 -16.33 -11.86
N ILE A 222 -8.74 -16.15 -11.78
CA ILE A 222 -7.78 -17.25 -11.73
C ILE A 222 -7.78 -17.94 -10.36
N LEU A 223 -7.88 -17.17 -9.27
CA LEU A 223 -7.89 -17.71 -7.89
C LEU A 223 -9.23 -18.37 -7.55
N GLY A 224 -10.33 -17.88 -8.09
CA GLY A 224 -11.69 -18.30 -7.72
C GLY A 224 -12.13 -17.71 -6.38
N SER A 225 -11.56 -16.59 -5.96
CA SER A 225 -11.87 -15.91 -4.70
C SER A 225 -11.63 -14.40 -4.80
N LYS A 226 -12.32 -13.64 -3.94
CA LYS A 226 -12.09 -12.20 -3.82
C LYS A 226 -10.71 -11.90 -3.25
N LEU A 227 -10.12 -10.76 -3.68
CA LEU A 227 -8.85 -10.27 -3.17
C LEU A 227 -9.03 -9.55 -1.84
N PHE A 228 -8.03 -9.65 -1.00
CA PHE A 228 -7.80 -8.73 0.11
C PHE A 228 -6.86 -7.62 -0.36
N HIS A 229 -7.23 -6.38 -0.08
CA HIS A 229 -6.43 -5.22 -0.41
C HIS A 229 -5.85 -4.62 0.86
N HIS A 230 -4.64 -4.12 0.75
CA HIS A 230 -3.97 -3.35 1.77
C HIS A 230 -3.42 -2.09 1.12
N TYR A 231 -3.76 -0.93 1.68
CA TYR A 231 -3.17 0.34 1.32
C TYR A 231 -2.27 0.85 2.43
N GLY A 232 -1.08 1.30 2.05
CA GLY A 232 -0.16 1.93 2.97
C GLY A 232 1.03 2.52 2.25
N THR A 233 1.45 3.70 2.70
CA THR A 233 2.66 4.35 2.25
C THR A 233 3.72 4.33 3.35
N ARG A 234 4.94 4.67 3.00
CA ARG A 234 6.04 4.76 3.97
C ARG A 234 5.74 5.81 5.03
N GLU A 235 5.09 6.89 4.64
CA GLU A 235 4.77 8.02 5.50
C GLU A 235 3.73 7.71 6.59
N MET A 236 2.95 6.65 6.43
CA MET A 236 1.92 6.23 7.40
C MET A 236 2.27 4.91 8.13
N GLY A 237 3.54 4.57 8.23
CA GLY A 237 3.97 3.34 8.91
C GLY A 237 3.72 2.08 8.09
N LEU A 238 3.77 2.15 6.74
CA LEU A 238 3.55 1.03 5.81
C LEU A 238 2.14 0.42 5.87
N GLY A 239 1.23 0.97 6.66
CA GLY A 239 -0.11 0.43 6.77
C GLY A 239 -1.15 1.45 7.23
N GLY A 240 -2.11 1.77 6.35
CA GLY A 240 -3.18 2.74 6.59
C GLY A 240 -4.58 2.17 6.48
N ALA A 241 -4.79 1.18 5.59
CA ALA A 241 -6.12 0.59 5.41
C ALA A 241 -6.05 -0.87 4.95
N VAL A 242 -7.07 -1.66 5.34
CA VAL A 242 -7.17 -3.10 5.02
C VAL A 242 -8.61 -3.50 4.70
N THR A 243 -8.77 -4.44 3.77
CA THR A 243 -10.06 -5.04 3.45
C THR A 243 -10.52 -5.99 4.56
N CYS A 244 -11.80 -5.96 4.89
CA CYS A 244 -12.47 -6.95 5.75
C CYS A 244 -13.13 -8.08 4.92
N PRO A 245 -13.71 -9.13 5.53
CA PRO A 245 -14.35 -10.23 4.80
C PRO A 245 -15.56 -9.84 3.94
N ALA A 246 -16.08 -8.61 4.05
CA ALA A 246 -17.12 -8.11 3.16
C ALA A 246 -16.58 -7.73 1.77
N HIS A 247 -15.26 -7.48 1.64
CA HIS A 247 -14.59 -7.04 0.42
C HIS A 247 -15.20 -5.76 -0.20
N GLU A 248 -15.75 -4.88 0.63
CA GLU A 248 -16.31 -3.59 0.23
C GLU A 248 -15.41 -2.44 0.70
N GLY A 249 -14.35 -2.18 -0.04
CA GLY A 249 -13.34 -1.17 0.29
C GLY A 249 -12.38 -1.62 1.39
N MET A 250 -11.56 -0.67 1.86
CA MET A 250 -10.53 -0.88 2.87
C MET A 250 -10.80 0.01 4.08
N HIS A 251 -10.96 -0.59 5.27
CA HIS A 251 -11.13 0.15 6.52
C HIS A 251 -9.84 0.87 6.89
N ILE A 252 -9.95 2.17 7.14
CA ILE A 252 -8.83 3.02 7.54
C ILE A 252 -8.47 2.74 9.01
N ARG A 253 -7.19 2.73 9.31
CA ARG A 253 -6.66 2.67 10.67
C ARG A 253 -6.79 4.04 11.37
N GLU A 254 -8.01 4.42 11.71
CA GLU A 254 -8.35 5.78 12.13
C GLU A 254 -7.81 6.19 13.50
N ASN A 255 -7.36 5.27 14.32
CA ASN A 255 -6.62 5.59 15.55
C ASN A 255 -5.13 5.93 15.32
N HIS A 256 -4.66 5.82 14.08
CA HIS A 256 -3.28 6.07 13.67
C HIS A 256 -3.18 7.13 12.58
N VAL A 257 -4.18 7.20 11.69
CA VAL A 257 -4.21 8.10 10.54
C VAL A 257 -5.54 8.84 10.50
N ILE A 258 -5.50 10.17 10.39
CA ILE A 258 -6.63 10.97 9.94
C ILE A 258 -6.45 11.12 8.42
N ALA A 259 -7.45 10.68 7.66
CA ALA A 259 -7.47 10.77 6.21
C ALA A 259 -8.41 11.90 5.76
N GLU A 260 -8.00 12.68 4.78
CA GLU A 260 -8.80 13.68 4.08
C GLU A 260 -8.73 13.36 2.58
N ILE A 261 -9.81 13.61 1.85
CA ILE A 261 -9.80 13.64 0.38
C ILE A 261 -9.99 15.09 -0.04
N ILE A 262 -9.10 15.63 -0.85
CA ILE A 262 -9.16 17.01 -1.32
C ILE A 262 -9.36 17.10 -2.83
N ASP A 263 -10.08 18.12 -3.26
CA ASP A 263 -10.25 18.49 -4.67
C ASP A 263 -8.97 19.15 -5.24
N ASP A 264 -8.96 19.45 -6.53
CA ASP A 264 -7.84 20.12 -7.20
C ASP A 264 -7.55 21.55 -6.63
N GLY A 265 -8.51 22.14 -5.95
CA GLY A 265 -8.37 23.41 -5.24
C GLY A 265 -7.85 23.28 -3.80
N GLY A 266 -7.56 22.06 -3.34
CA GLY A 266 -7.10 21.77 -1.97
C GLY A 266 -8.20 21.84 -0.91
N ARG A 267 -9.48 21.86 -1.29
CA ARG A 267 -10.63 21.87 -0.39
C ARG A 267 -11.14 20.44 -0.16
N PRO A 268 -11.78 20.17 0.99
CA PRO A 268 -12.40 18.85 1.22
C PRO A 268 -13.35 18.47 0.08
N ALA A 269 -13.14 17.31 -0.52
CA ALA A 269 -14.01 16.75 -1.53
C ALA A 269 -15.32 16.23 -0.90
N ALA A 270 -16.41 16.22 -1.67
CA ALA A 270 -17.64 15.60 -1.23
C ALA A 270 -17.44 14.09 -0.98
N LEU A 271 -18.19 13.53 -0.03
CA LEU A 271 -18.15 12.09 0.25
C LEU A 271 -18.42 11.30 -1.04
N GLY A 272 -17.69 10.24 -1.30
CA GLY A 272 -17.78 9.44 -2.53
C GLY A 272 -17.09 10.04 -3.76
N SER A 273 -16.72 11.33 -3.73
CA SER A 273 -15.99 11.97 -4.83
C SER A 273 -14.50 11.62 -4.76
N PRO A 274 -13.86 11.35 -5.93
CA PRO A 274 -12.43 11.11 -5.97
C PRO A 274 -11.63 12.41 -5.84
N GLY A 275 -10.48 12.34 -5.16
CA GLY A 275 -9.56 13.46 -4.99
C GLY A 275 -8.20 12.99 -4.51
N GLU A 276 -7.31 13.89 -4.16
CA GLU A 276 -6.03 13.53 -3.57
C GLU A 276 -6.19 13.12 -2.10
N LEU A 277 -5.61 11.99 -1.74
CA LEU A 277 -5.53 11.57 -0.35
C LEU A 277 -4.48 12.37 0.40
N VAL A 278 -4.92 13.00 1.49
CA VAL A 278 -4.06 13.71 2.46
C VAL A 278 -4.15 12.97 3.78
N ILE A 279 -3.03 12.81 4.46
CA ILE A 279 -2.96 12.09 5.73
C ILE A 279 -2.32 12.94 6.84
N THR A 280 -2.84 12.76 8.05
CA THR A 280 -2.18 13.19 9.29
C THR A 280 -1.92 11.95 10.14
N THR A 281 -0.64 11.64 10.41
CA THR A 281 -0.24 10.41 11.10
C THR A 281 -0.14 10.65 12.60
N ILE A 282 -1.26 10.53 13.28
CA ILE A 282 -1.40 10.76 14.74
C ILE A 282 -0.86 9.62 15.62
N GLY A 283 -0.54 8.47 15.00
CA GLY A 283 -0.01 7.30 15.69
C GLY A 283 1.49 7.05 15.46
N MET A 284 2.13 7.78 14.54
CA MET A 284 3.58 7.65 14.32
C MET A 284 4.36 8.31 15.45
N GLU A 285 5.33 7.58 16.00
CA GLU A 285 6.18 8.07 17.10
C GLU A 285 7.40 8.84 16.58
N ALA A 286 8.12 8.26 15.62
CA ALA A 286 9.40 8.81 15.18
C ALA A 286 9.24 10.05 14.30
N MET A 287 8.37 10.00 13.31
CA MET A 287 8.23 11.06 12.31
C MET A 287 6.76 11.24 11.90
N PRO A 288 5.91 11.76 12.78
CA PRO A 288 4.53 12.07 12.41
C PRO A 288 4.46 13.21 11.40
N LEU A 289 3.54 13.10 10.44
CA LEU A 289 3.29 14.10 9.41
C LEU A 289 1.89 14.69 9.58
N ILE A 290 1.78 16.00 9.38
CA ILE A 290 0.51 16.74 9.50
C ILE A 290 0.10 17.18 8.11
N ARG A 291 -1.12 16.78 7.68
CA ARG A 291 -1.69 17.06 6.36
C ARG A 291 -0.75 16.78 5.19
N TYR A 292 -0.13 15.62 5.21
CA TYR A 292 0.80 15.20 4.15
C TYR A 292 0.04 14.82 2.87
N ARG A 293 0.37 15.47 1.77
CA ARG A 293 -0.13 15.18 0.42
C ARG A 293 0.57 13.92 -0.09
N THR A 294 -0.19 12.83 -0.23
CA THR A 294 0.39 11.53 -0.63
C THR A 294 0.72 11.47 -2.12
N GLY A 295 0.07 12.27 -2.95
CA GLY A 295 0.09 12.16 -4.40
C GLY A 295 -0.71 10.95 -4.91
N ASP A 296 -1.52 10.32 -4.06
CA ASP A 296 -2.41 9.24 -4.44
C ASP A 296 -3.84 9.76 -4.60
N ARG A 297 -4.52 9.33 -5.67
CA ARG A 297 -5.95 9.58 -5.90
C ARG A 297 -6.74 8.48 -5.24
N ALA A 298 -7.68 8.86 -4.40
CA ALA A 298 -8.55 7.95 -3.68
C ALA A 298 -9.95 8.55 -3.52
N ARG A 299 -10.89 7.76 -2.99
CA ARG A 299 -12.21 8.24 -2.53
C ARG A 299 -12.65 7.49 -1.29
N PHE A 300 -13.45 8.13 -0.46
CA PHE A 300 -14.14 7.44 0.61
C PHE A 300 -15.33 6.65 0.06
N MET A 301 -15.53 5.45 0.60
CA MET A 301 -16.74 4.67 0.34
C MET A 301 -17.92 5.25 1.11
N GLU A 302 -19.08 5.33 0.44
CA GLU A 302 -20.34 5.70 1.08
C GLU A 302 -20.98 4.52 1.81
N GLY A 303 -21.92 4.83 2.70
CA GLY A 303 -22.71 3.84 3.42
C GLY A 303 -21.91 3.01 4.44
N ARG A 304 -22.62 2.15 5.15
CA ARG A 304 -22.04 1.25 6.16
C ARG A 304 -21.52 -0.03 5.53
N CYS A 305 -20.38 -0.51 6.03
CA CYS A 305 -19.89 -1.83 5.64
C CYS A 305 -20.78 -2.95 6.21
N PRO A 306 -21.04 -4.04 5.45
CA PRO A 306 -21.76 -5.20 5.98
C PRO A 306 -21.10 -5.85 7.20
N CYS A 307 -19.80 -5.60 7.45
CA CYS A 307 -19.12 -6.06 8.67
C CYS A 307 -19.48 -5.25 9.93
N SER A 308 -20.32 -4.21 9.79
CA SER A 308 -20.80 -3.32 10.86
C SER A 308 -19.73 -2.46 11.54
N SER A 309 -18.53 -2.35 10.97
CA SER A 309 -17.49 -1.44 11.45
C SER A 309 -17.93 0.03 11.35
N SER A 310 -17.55 0.84 12.34
CA SER A 310 -17.73 2.30 12.33
C SER A 310 -16.59 3.05 11.66
N LEU A 311 -15.52 2.34 11.23
CA LEU A 311 -14.39 2.93 10.55
C LEU A 311 -14.75 3.37 9.14
N MET A 312 -14.21 4.51 8.72
CA MET A 312 -14.28 4.94 7.33
C MET A 312 -13.54 3.97 6.41
N ARG A 313 -13.96 3.95 5.15
CA ARG A 313 -13.35 3.08 4.14
C ARG A 313 -12.87 3.88 2.95
N LEU A 314 -11.70 3.52 2.45
CA LEU A 314 -11.23 3.91 1.11
C LEU A 314 -11.72 2.88 0.08
N ASP A 315 -11.99 3.34 -1.14
CA ASP A 315 -12.12 2.44 -2.29
C ASP A 315 -10.82 1.68 -2.52
N THR A 316 -10.90 0.50 -3.10
CA THR A 316 -9.73 -0.30 -3.47
C THR A 316 -9.01 0.23 -4.71
N ASP A 317 -9.68 1.06 -5.53
CA ASP A 317 -9.11 1.70 -6.72
C ASP A 317 -8.35 2.98 -6.33
N ILE A 318 -7.17 2.80 -5.77
CA ILE A 318 -6.24 3.89 -5.44
C ILE A 318 -5.15 3.93 -6.50
N SER A 319 -4.89 5.12 -7.07
CA SER A 319 -3.91 5.31 -8.13
C SER A 319 -3.01 6.52 -7.87
N ARG A 320 -1.84 6.57 -8.51
CA ARG A 320 -0.99 7.76 -8.48
C ARG A 320 -1.59 8.90 -9.30
N LEU A 321 -1.57 10.13 -8.79
CA LEU A 321 -1.97 11.32 -9.56
C LEU A 321 -1.12 11.52 -10.82
N ALA A 322 0.14 11.11 -10.80
CA ALA A 322 1.08 11.26 -11.91
C ALA A 322 0.99 10.18 -13.01
N GLY A 323 -0.05 9.34 -13.05
CA GLY A 323 -0.32 8.42 -14.16
C GLY A 323 0.49 7.12 -14.15
N GLY A 324 0.06 6.13 -14.94
CA GLY A 324 0.72 4.81 -15.13
C GLY A 324 -0.26 3.62 -15.09
N ASP A 325 -1.28 3.69 -14.26
CA ASP A 325 -2.16 2.54 -13.94
C ASP A 325 -3.11 2.15 -15.07
N ALA A 326 -3.58 3.14 -15.85
CA ALA A 326 -4.47 2.89 -17.00
C ALA A 326 -3.76 2.07 -18.09
N ALA A 327 -2.49 2.35 -18.35
CA ALA A 327 -1.69 1.62 -19.33
C ALA A 327 -1.46 0.17 -18.89
N SER A 328 -1.16 -0.08 -17.61
CA SER A 328 -1.01 -1.43 -17.06
C SER A 328 -2.28 -2.25 -17.24
N SER A 329 -3.43 -1.67 -16.90
CA SER A 329 -4.73 -2.32 -17.09
C SER A 329 -5.02 -2.61 -18.57
N ALA A 330 -4.72 -1.68 -19.47
CA ALA A 330 -4.96 -1.84 -20.89
C ALA A 330 -4.08 -2.94 -21.51
N VAL A 331 -2.79 -2.99 -21.18
CA VAL A 331 -1.86 -4.00 -21.68
C VAL A 331 -2.22 -5.39 -21.17
N LEU A 332 -2.46 -5.52 -19.87
CA LEU A 332 -2.68 -6.82 -19.22
C LEU A 332 -4.11 -7.37 -19.39
N LYS A 333 -5.01 -6.62 -20.07
CA LYS A 333 -6.31 -7.19 -20.50
C LYS A 333 -6.15 -8.32 -21.50
N ASP A 334 -5.08 -8.32 -22.30
CA ASP A 334 -4.80 -9.45 -23.18
C ASP A 334 -4.16 -10.58 -22.35
N ASP A 335 -4.86 -11.70 -22.21
CA ASP A 335 -4.44 -12.86 -21.42
C ASP A 335 -3.20 -13.57 -21.97
N ARG A 336 -2.85 -13.29 -23.23
CA ARG A 336 -1.61 -13.76 -23.88
C ARG A 336 -0.37 -12.96 -23.46
N ILE A 337 -0.56 -11.83 -22.75
CA ILE A 337 0.54 -11.06 -22.21
C ILE A 337 0.74 -11.48 -20.75
N ALA A 338 1.91 -12.05 -20.45
CA ALA A 338 2.29 -12.43 -19.11
C ALA A 338 2.73 -11.22 -18.29
N ASP A 339 3.58 -10.38 -18.89
CA ASP A 339 4.15 -9.20 -18.23
C ASP A 339 4.69 -8.21 -19.27
N TYR A 340 4.93 -6.96 -18.89
CA TYR A 340 5.55 -5.94 -19.72
C TYR A 340 6.34 -4.92 -18.90
N GLY A 341 7.26 -4.19 -19.53
CA GLY A 341 8.02 -3.12 -18.89
C GLY A 341 8.97 -2.45 -19.86
N PRO A 342 9.72 -1.43 -19.42
CA PRO A 342 10.70 -0.77 -20.27
C PRO A 342 11.82 -1.74 -20.70
N GLU A 343 12.38 -1.51 -21.87
CA GLU A 343 13.64 -2.14 -22.30
C GLU A 343 14.78 -1.70 -21.35
N LYS A 344 15.81 -2.57 -21.21
CA LYS A 344 16.92 -2.31 -20.29
C LYS A 344 17.76 -1.09 -20.67
N ASP A 345 17.90 -0.82 -21.98
CA ASP A 345 18.86 0.13 -22.53
C ASP A 345 18.25 1.06 -23.59
N GLY A 346 16.93 1.35 -23.57
CA GLY A 346 16.28 2.19 -24.57
C GLY A 346 14.88 2.66 -24.20
N ASP A 347 14.29 3.44 -25.11
CA ASP A 347 12.93 3.99 -24.98
C ASP A 347 11.82 3.00 -25.37
N GLY A 348 12.15 1.70 -25.53
CA GLY A 348 11.25 0.66 -25.97
C GLY A 348 10.47 -0.03 -24.83
N ILE A 349 9.50 -0.83 -25.22
CA ILE A 349 8.71 -1.68 -24.32
C ILE A 349 9.03 -3.15 -24.60
N ARG A 350 9.46 -3.85 -23.56
CA ARG A 350 9.60 -5.31 -23.57
C ARG A 350 8.30 -5.96 -23.10
N VAL A 351 7.82 -6.94 -23.86
CA VAL A 351 6.62 -7.72 -23.53
C VAL A 351 6.96 -9.20 -23.42
N LEU A 352 6.52 -9.83 -22.34
CA LEU A 352 6.59 -11.28 -22.15
C LEU A 352 5.22 -11.87 -22.47
N THR A 353 5.16 -12.82 -23.42
CA THR A 353 3.90 -13.39 -23.91
C THR A 353 3.74 -14.85 -23.49
N ILE A 354 2.50 -15.29 -23.35
CA ILE A 354 2.17 -16.71 -23.18
C ILE A 354 2.19 -17.36 -24.58
N GLY A 355 3.22 -18.14 -24.84
CA GLY A 355 3.45 -18.69 -26.18
C GLY A 355 3.93 -17.65 -27.19
N ARG A 356 3.88 -18.00 -28.50
CA ARG A 356 4.27 -17.07 -29.57
C ARG A 356 3.09 -16.16 -29.90
N TYR A 357 3.26 -14.87 -29.66
CA TYR A 357 2.23 -13.87 -29.93
C TYR A 357 2.87 -12.54 -30.36
N ASP A 358 2.46 -12.02 -31.52
CA ASP A 358 2.85 -10.67 -31.97
C ASP A 358 1.87 -9.64 -31.40
N CYS A 359 2.28 -8.97 -30.37
CA CYS A 359 1.50 -7.93 -29.71
C CYS A 359 1.93 -6.49 -30.10
N ALA A 360 2.89 -6.33 -31.00
CA ALA A 360 3.49 -5.03 -31.28
C ALA A 360 2.45 -3.96 -31.70
N LYS A 361 1.48 -4.33 -32.58
CA LYS A 361 0.41 -3.41 -32.98
C LYS A 361 -0.50 -3.01 -31.84
N PHE A 362 -0.84 -3.96 -30.94
CA PHE A 362 -1.67 -3.74 -29.78
C PHE A 362 -0.98 -2.80 -28.78
N ILE A 363 0.28 -3.07 -28.44
CA ILE A 363 1.08 -2.24 -27.53
C ILE A 363 1.28 -0.82 -28.10
N LYS A 364 1.62 -0.68 -29.38
CA LYS A 364 1.74 0.63 -30.05
C LYS A 364 0.42 1.40 -30.07
N GLY A 365 -0.71 0.72 -30.04
CA GLY A 365 -2.03 1.35 -29.91
C GLY A 365 -2.26 1.98 -28.54
N ILE A 366 -1.65 1.45 -27.48
CA ILE A 366 -1.78 1.95 -26.11
C ILE A 366 -0.78 3.09 -25.83
N PHE A 367 0.49 2.89 -26.19
CA PHE A 367 1.58 3.81 -25.84
C PHE A 367 1.99 4.79 -26.94
N GLY A 368 1.46 4.62 -28.15
CA GLY A 368 1.80 5.45 -29.31
C GLY A 368 2.63 4.70 -30.37
N ARG A 369 2.55 5.18 -31.61
CA ARG A 369 3.12 4.48 -32.78
C ARG A 369 4.66 4.52 -32.86
N GLN A 370 5.31 5.42 -32.16
CA GLN A 370 6.77 5.60 -32.22
C GLN A 370 7.54 4.71 -31.23
N ILE A 371 6.85 4.00 -30.35
CA ILE A 371 7.48 3.13 -29.35
C ILE A 371 7.99 1.85 -30.00
N GLU A 372 9.23 1.50 -29.72
CA GLU A 372 9.81 0.21 -30.06
C GLU A 372 9.23 -0.88 -29.17
N VAL A 373 8.80 -2.01 -29.72
CA VAL A 373 8.19 -3.11 -28.98
C VAL A 373 8.96 -4.40 -29.27
N THR A 374 9.61 -4.93 -28.25
CA THR A 374 10.25 -6.24 -28.29
C THR A 374 9.36 -7.25 -27.57
N ALA A 375 8.77 -8.17 -28.33
CA ALA A 375 7.90 -9.21 -27.77
C ALA A 375 8.56 -10.58 -27.92
N ARG A 376 8.57 -11.38 -26.86
CA ARG A 376 9.01 -12.76 -26.86
C ARG A 376 8.19 -13.63 -25.90
N PRO A 377 8.14 -14.95 -26.14
CA PRO A 377 7.56 -15.88 -25.17
C PRO A 377 8.26 -15.78 -23.82
N VAL A 378 7.47 -15.86 -22.75
CA VAL A 378 7.98 -15.95 -21.38
C VAL A 378 8.64 -17.31 -21.18
N THR A 379 9.72 -17.33 -20.41
CA THR A 379 10.43 -18.54 -19.98
C THR A 379 10.38 -18.67 -18.46
N MET A 380 10.72 -19.84 -17.95
CA MET A 380 10.79 -20.08 -16.49
C MET A 380 11.97 -19.34 -15.82
N GLU A 381 12.94 -18.87 -16.60
CA GLU A 381 14.08 -18.06 -16.12
C GLU A 381 13.71 -16.58 -15.98
N ASP A 382 12.62 -16.14 -16.63
CA ASP A 382 12.13 -14.78 -16.48
C ASP A 382 11.57 -14.56 -15.08
N ALA A 383 11.65 -13.32 -14.62
CA ALA A 383 11.04 -12.87 -13.38
C ALA A 383 9.95 -11.84 -13.66
N PRO A 384 8.91 -11.75 -12.82
CA PRO A 384 7.94 -10.67 -12.88
C PRO A 384 8.63 -9.32 -12.82
N MET A 385 8.22 -8.37 -13.65
CA MET A 385 8.77 -7.03 -13.63
C MET A 385 8.30 -6.28 -12.40
N TYR A 386 9.26 -5.66 -11.72
CA TYR A 386 8.98 -4.92 -10.49
C TYR A 386 8.31 -3.58 -10.82
N ALA A 387 7.28 -3.18 -10.06
CA ALA A 387 6.54 -1.94 -10.29
C ALA A 387 7.43 -0.69 -10.39
N GLY A 388 8.47 -0.59 -9.56
CA GLY A 388 9.45 0.51 -9.63
C GLY A 388 10.32 0.57 -10.90
N LYS A 389 10.22 -0.44 -11.77
CA LYS A 389 10.87 -0.48 -13.09
C LYS A 389 9.90 -0.27 -14.25
N ARG A 390 8.61 -0.16 -13.96
CA ARG A 390 7.57 0.22 -14.92
C ARG A 390 7.42 1.73 -14.91
N ALA A 391 8.51 2.48 -15.16
CA ALA A 391 8.43 3.93 -15.25
C ALA A 391 7.29 4.34 -16.21
N PRO A 392 6.52 5.39 -15.90
CA PRO A 392 5.58 5.93 -16.85
C PRO A 392 6.37 6.29 -18.11
N LEU A 393 6.05 5.62 -19.18
CA LEU A 393 6.44 6.07 -20.50
C LEU A 393 5.61 7.33 -20.74
N ALA A 394 6.27 8.48 -20.65
CA ALA A 394 5.69 9.80 -20.81
C ALA A 394 5.03 9.98 -22.20
#